data_c16448623113d66463191cb474b67c20
#
_entry.id   c16448623113d66463191cb474b67c20
#
_cell.length_a   1.000
_cell.length_b   1.000
_cell.length_c   1.000
_cell.angle_alpha   90.00
_cell.angle_beta   90.00
_cell.angle_gamma   90.00
#
_symmetry.space_group_name_H-M   'P 1'
#
loop_
_entity.id
_entity.type
_entity.pdbx_description
1 polymer ?
#
loop_
_entity_poly.entity_id
_entity_poly.type
_entity_poly.pdbx_seq_one_letter_code
_entity_poly.pdbx_strand_id
1 'polypeptide(L)'
;MADVTTIVRKLLGLDIKGKDGQQAELQLMLESFLAEARQKQGEVQLELVQARAELLVLQRRRKASAEQARKWGRRAEAAVKHGDEDTAREHLRRQHSFEDVTADWTGQTEAQQQAVKALEQAGRQLASAIHEAETRMAALLSRHKAAVAAARVEGILQQMGETTDPHPGYKRAELSVDAEEAWAKALVETSAASVEKRLRALERGEQEEEIERRLRAIREKMGGD
;
A
#
# COMPACT_ATOMS: atom_id res chain seq x y z
N MET A 1 -5.56 22.76 14.49
CA MET A 1 -6.37 21.72 13.88
C MET A 1 -7.17 21.06 14.98
N ALA A 2 -8.48 21.07 14.92
CA ALA A 2 -9.30 20.41 15.95
C ALA A 2 -9.07 18.89 15.82
N ASP A 3 -8.70 18.27 16.93
CA ASP A 3 -8.44 16.84 17.04
C ASP A 3 -9.70 16.06 16.58
N VAL A 4 -9.53 15.10 15.67
CA VAL A 4 -10.62 14.26 15.13
C VAL A 4 -11.44 13.64 16.26
N THR A 5 -10.79 13.28 17.37
CA THR A 5 -11.41 12.81 18.61
C THR A 5 -12.40 13.83 19.20
N THR A 6 -12.07 15.10 19.16
CA THR A 6 -12.95 16.19 19.67
C THR A 6 -14.16 16.40 18.76
N ILE A 7 -13.99 16.25 17.45
CA ILE A 7 -15.05 16.38 16.45
C ILE A 7 -16.03 15.20 16.56
N VAL A 8 -15.50 13.98 16.67
CA VAL A 8 -16.31 12.75 16.84
C VAL A 8 -17.05 12.76 18.17
N ARG A 9 -16.42 13.20 19.27
CA ARG A 9 -17.04 13.35 20.58
C ARG A 9 -18.22 14.35 20.55
N LYS A 10 -18.07 15.45 19.79
CA LYS A 10 -19.08 16.49 19.64
C LYS A 10 -20.25 16.08 18.74
N LEU A 11 -19.98 15.27 17.69
CA LEU A 11 -20.98 14.76 16.75
C LEU A 11 -21.86 13.64 17.36
N LEU A 12 -21.31 12.83 18.25
CA LEU A 12 -22.01 11.68 18.85
C LEU A 12 -22.67 11.98 20.19
N GLY A 13 -22.50 13.21 20.74
CA GLY A 13 -23.11 13.59 22.03
C GLY A 13 -22.64 12.75 23.23
N LEU A 14 -21.48 12.09 23.10
CA LEU A 14 -20.98 11.15 24.10
C LEU A 14 -20.15 11.89 25.18
N ASP A 15 -20.84 12.36 26.20
CA ASP A 15 -20.19 12.75 27.47
C ASP A 15 -20.15 11.50 28.39
N ILE A 16 -19.29 10.55 28.02
CA ILE A 16 -19.21 9.25 28.70
C ILE A 16 -18.03 9.31 29.69
N LYS A 17 -18.36 9.69 30.91
CA LYS A 17 -17.47 9.58 32.07
C LYS A 17 -17.67 8.20 32.71
N GLY A 18 -16.94 7.18 32.23
CA GLY A 18 -16.96 5.83 32.82
C GLY A 18 -16.08 4.84 32.06
N LYS A 19 -15.81 3.68 32.65
CA LYS A 19 -15.04 2.60 32.00
C LYS A 19 -15.64 2.14 30.66
N ASP A 20 -16.95 2.20 30.52
CA ASP A 20 -17.66 1.91 29.26
C ASP A 20 -17.36 2.95 28.17
N GLY A 21 -17.03 4.18 28.54
CA GLY A 21 -16.66 5.26 27.62
C GLY A 21 -15.27 5.11 26.99
N GLN A 22 -14.32 4.61 27.77
CA GLN A 22 -12.97 4.34 27.26
C GLN A 22 -12.99 3.23 26.21
N GLN A 23 -13.82 2.20 26.40
CA GLN A 23 -13.98 1.13 25.42
C GLN A 23 -14.58 1.64 24.10
N ALA A 24 -15.62 2.47 24.16
CA ALA A 24 -16.22 3.03 22.96
C ALA A 24 -15.24 3.94 22.20
N GLU A 25 -14.42 4.69 22.93
CA GLU A 25 -13.37 5.54 22.34
C GLU A 25 -12.28 4.72 21.66
N LEU A 26 -11.80 3.65 22.32
CA LEU A 26 -10.81 2.74 21.74
C LEU A 26 -11.36 2.03 20.50
N GLN A 27 -12.58 1.52 20.57
CA GLN A 27 -13.22 0.86 19.44
C GLN A 27 -13.38 1.81 18.25
N LEU A 28 -13.85 3.03 18.46
CA LEU A 28 -13.96 4.06 17.43
C LEU A 28 -12.62 4.41 16.81
N MET A 29 -11.57 4.52 17.63
CA MET A 29 -10.22 4.78 17.14
C MET A 29 -9.70 3.65 16.24
N LEU A 30 -9.90 2.40 16.65
CA LEU A 30 -9.49 1.23 15.88
C LEU A 30 -10.31 1.08 14.60
N GLU A 31 -11.63 1.32 14.65
CA GLU A 31 -12.49 1.30 13.46
C GLU A 31 -12.14 2.39 12.47
N SER A 32 -11.83 3.62 12.95
CA SER A 32 -11.37 4.70 12.07
C SER A 32 -10.03 4.39 11.41
N PHE A 33 -9.09 3.80 12.15
CA PHE A 33 -7.81 3.34 11.61
C PHE A 33 -7.99 2.26 10.52
N LEU A 34 -8.85 1.27 10.79
CA LEU A 34 -9.13 0.22 9.80
C LEU A 34 -9.83 0.79 8.55
N ALA A 35 -10.73 1.76 8.73
CA ALA A 35 -11.38 2.42 7.61
C ALA A 35 -10.36 3.18 6.73
N GLU A 36 -9.45 3.93 7.34
CA GLU A 36 -8.37 4.62 6.63
C GLU A 36 -7.43 3.62 5.93
N ALA A 37 -7.02 2.55 6.60
CA ALA A 37 -6.17 1.52 6.01
C ALA A 37 -6.84 0.84 4.81
N ARG A 38 -8.15 0.55 4.89
CA ARG A 38 -8.92 0.00 3.76
C ARG A 38 -9.05 1.00 2.60
N GLN A 39 -9.22 2.28 2.90
CA GLN A 39 -9.20 3.32 1.87
C GLN A 39 -7.88 3.35 1.14
N LYS A 40 -6.75 3.35 1.87
CA LYS A 40 -5.40 3.28 1.29
C LYS A 40 -5.18 2.01 0.47
N GLN A 41 -5.71 0.88 0.90
CA GLN A 41 -5.70 -0.34 0.11
C GLN A 41 -6.45 -0.17 -1.21
N GLY A 42 -7.59 0.52 -1.19
CA GLY A 42 -8.35 0.84 -2.41
C GLY A 42 -7.57 1.74 -3.37
N GLU A 43 -6.87 2.74 -2.86
CA GLU A 43 -6.00 3.63 -3.64
C GLU A 43 -4.88 2.84 -4.33
N VAL A 44 -4.16 1.98 -3.59
CA VAL A 44 -3.11 1.11 -4.15
C VAL A 44 -3.67 0.16 -5.22
N GLN A 45 -4.87 -0.38 -5.03
CA GLN A 45 -5.51 -1.23 -6.05
C GLN A 45 -5.84 -0.45 -7.32
N LEU A 46 -6.28 0.79 -7.21
CA LEU A 46 -6.55 1.65 -8.35
C LEU A 46 -5.26 1.96 -9.13
N GLU A 47 -4.20 2.34 -8.43
CA GLU A 47 -2.88 2.57 -9.02
C GLU A 47 -2.35 1.31 -9.73
N LEU A 48 -2.51 0.14 -9.12
CA LEU A 48 -2.13 -1.13 -9.74
C LEU A 48 -2.89 -1.38 -11.05
N VAL A 49 -4.18 -1.09 -11.09
CA VAL A 49 -4.99 -1.22 -12.33
C VAL A 49 -4.47 -0.27 -13.41
N GLN A 50 -4.17 0.98 -13.06
CA GLN A 50 -3.61 1.96 -13.98
C GLN A 50 -2.24 1.53 -14.51
N ALA A 51 -1.33 1.13 -13.62
CA ALA A 51 0.01 0.67 -13.98
C ALA A 51 -0.02 -0.56 -14.91
N ARG A 52 -0.95 -1.49 -14.68
CA ARG A 52 -1.17 -2.64 -15.57
C ARG A 52 -1.72 -2.24 -16.93
N ALA A 53 -2.63 -1.26 -16.99
CA ALA A 53 -3.16 -0.74 -18.25
C ALA A 53 -2.05 -0.08 -19.08
N GLU A 54 -1.20 0.72 -18.47
CA GLU A 54 -0.02 1.32 -19.10
C GLU A 54 0.95 0.27 -19.61
N LEU A 55 1.25 -0.75 -18.81
CA LEU A 55 2.09 -1.87 -19.21
C LEU A 55 1.55 -2.56 -20.48
N LEU A 56 0.25 -2.78 -20.57
CA LEU A 56 -0.36 -3.36 -21.77
C LEU A 56 -0.20 -2.45 -23.00
N VAL A 57 -0.30 -1.12 -22.82
CA VAL A 57 -0.08 -0.16 -23.91
C VAL A 57 1.38 -0.22 -24.38
N LEU A 58 2.35 -0.20 -23.46
CA LEU A 58 3.77 -0.30 -23.79
C LEU A 58 4.11 -1.61 -24.52
N GLN A 59 3.58 -2.74 -24.06
CA GLN A 59 3.74 -4.03 -24.72
C GLN A 59 3.20 -4.03 -26.15
N ARG A 60 2.03 -3.41 -26.40
CA ARG A 60 1.46 -3.28 -27.74
C ARG A 60 2.34 -2.41 -28.64
N ARG A 61 2.86 -1.29 -28.14
CA ARG A 61 3.76 -0.40 -28.90
C ARG A 61 5.06 -1.12 -29.26
N ARG A 62 5.68 -1.81 -28.30
CA ARG A 62 6.87 -2.63 -28.54
C ARG A 62 6.62 -3.68 -29.63
N LYS A 63 5.51 -4.42 -29.53
CA LYS A 63 5.15 -5.44 -30.52
C LYS A 63 4.95 -4.84 -31.90
N ALA A 64 4.23 -3.72 -32.00
CA ALA A 64 3.99 -3.04 -33.29
C ALA A 64 5.28 -2.56 -33.92
N SER A 65 6.20 -1.97 -33.14
CA SER A 65 7.50 -1.53 -33.63
C SER A 65 8.36 -2.72 -34.13
N ALA A 66 8.44 -3.80 -33.35
CA ALA A 66 9.15 -5.02 -33.74
C ALA A 66 8.58 -5.65 -35.03
N GLU A 67 7.25 -5.63 -35.22
CA GLU A 67 6.61 -6.09 -36.44
C GLU A 67 6.99 -5.22 -37.66
N GLN A 68 7.09 -3.89 -37.48
CA GLN A 68 7.54 -3.00 -38.54
C GLN A 68 9.02 -3.28 -38.91
N ALA A 69 9.89 -3.43 -37.92
CA ALA A 69 11.28 -3.82 -38.16
C ALA A 69 11.37 -5.10 -38.99
N ARG A 70 10.63 -6.14 -38.61
CA ARG A 70 10.57 -7.40 -39.38
C ARG A 70 10.04 -7.22 -40.81
N LYS A 71 9.03 -6.35 -41.02
CA LYS A 71 8.50 -6.06 -42.35
C LYS A 71 9.56 -5.39 -43.24
N TRP A 72 10.27 -4.43 -42.70
CA TRP A 72 11.35 -3.76 -43.44
C TRP A 72 12.52 -4.70 -43.71
N GLY A 73 12.90 -5.58 -42.78
CA GLY A 73 13.87 -6.64 -43.03
C GLY A 73 13.51 -7.53 -44.19
N ARG A 74 12.28 -8.04 -44.26
CA ARG A 74 11.79 -8.85 -45.39
C ARG A 74 11.81 -8.10 -46.72
N ARG A 75 11.53 -6.78 -46.71
CA ARG A 75 11.63 -5.95 -47.92
C ARG A 75 13.07 -5.77 -48.37
N ALA A 76 13.97 -5.61 -47.42
CA ALA A 76 15.39 -5.54 -47.71
C ALA A 76 15.92 -6.83 -48.39
N GLU A 77 15.52 -8.00 -47.80
CA GLU A 77 15.86 -9.31 -48.38
C GLU A 77 15.32 -9.47 -49.83
N ALA A 78 14.08 -9.01 -50.05
CA ALA A 78 13.46 -9.05 -51.35
C ALA A 78 14.24 -8.15 -52.36
N ALA A 79 14.59 -6.92 -51.96
CA ALA A 79 15.37 -6.02 -52.81
C ALA A 79 16.76 -6.60 -53.19
N VAL A 80 17.45 -7.24 -52.24
CA VAL A 80 18.69 -7.95 -52.51
C VAL A 80 18.51 -9.07 -53.54
N LYS A 81 17.43 -9.85 -53.41
CA LYS A 81 17.13 -10.92 -54.40
C LYS A 81 16.89 -10.40 -55.80
N HIS A 82 16.41 -9.17 -55.94
CA HIS A 82 16.22 -8.49 -57.22
C HIS A 82 17.45 -7.71 -57.71
N GLY A 83 18.55 -7.74 -56.97
CA GLY A 83 19.78 -7.03 -57.30
C GLY A 83 19.75 -5.52 -57.06
N ASP A 84 18.71 -5.01 -56.35
CA ASP A 84 18.53 -3.58 -56.03
C ASP A 84 19.15 -3.28 -54.64
N GLU A 85 20.47 -3.06 -54.66
CA GLU A 85 21.20 -2.79 -53.42
C GLU A 85 20.84 -1.45 -52.77
N ASP A 86 20.51 -0.42 -53.54
CA ASP A 86 20.23 0.90 -53.01
C ASP A 86 18.88 0.88 -52.25
N THR A 87 17.86 0.27 -52.81
CA THR A 87 16.59 0.01 -52.14
C THR A 87 16.77 -0.87 -50.90
N ALA A 88 17.64 -1.89 -50.98
CA ALA A 88 17.94 -2.74 -49.83
C ALA A 88 18.58 -1.95 -48.67
N ARG A 89 19.55 -1.06 -48.98
CA ARG A 89 20.16 -0.18 -47.95
C ARG A 89 19.12 0.76 -47.31
N GLU A 90 18.20 1.33 -48.09
CA GLU A 90 17.13 2.17 -47.55
C GLU A 90 16.23 1.37 -46.62
N HIS A 91 15.85 0.17 -47.00
CA HIS A 91 14.99 -0.70 -46.17
C HIS A 91 15.70 -1.12 -44.88
N LEU A 92 16.98 -1.41 -44.91
CA LEU A 92 17.78 -1.72 -43.71
C LEU A 92 17.91 -0.51 -42.78
N ARG A 93 18.05 0.71 -43.29
CA ARG A 93 18.02 1.92 -42.44
C ARG A 93 16.68 2.06 -41.69
N ARG A 94 15.56 1.81 -42.39
CA ARG A 94 14.26 1.84 -41.79
C ARG A 94 14.07 0.71 -40.78
N GLN A 95 14.54 -0.48 -41.07
CA GLN A 95 14.55 -1.59 -40.10
C GLN A 95 15.27 -1.18 -38.83
N HIS A 96 16.50 -0.67 -38.95
CA HIS A 96 17.32 -0.25 -37.81
C HIS A 96 16.62 0.82 -36.97
N SER A 97 16.03 1.83 -37.61
CA SER A 97 15.23 2.84 -36.87
C SER A 97 14.08 2.25 -36.07
N PHE A 98 13.39 1.22 -36.59
CA PHE A 98 12.32 0.54 -35.82
C PHE A 98 12.89 -0.41 -34.75
N GLU A 99 14.09 -0.95 -34.92
CA GLU A 99 14.81 -1.72 -33.90
C GLU A 99 15.19 -0.83 -32.72
N ASP A 100 15.70 0.37 -32.97
CA ASP A 100 16.02 1.37 -31.95
C ASP A 100 14.75 1.73 -31.13
N VAL A 101 13.66 2.06 -31.83
CA VAL A 101 12.37 2.35 -31.17
C VAL A 101 11.86 1.13 -30.37
N THR A 102 12.12 -0.09 -30.85
CA THR A 102 11.75 -1.30 -30.12
C THR A 102 12.58 -1.49 -28.86
N ALA A 103 13.85 -1.15 -28.89
CA ALA A 103 14.74 -1.17 -27.72
C ALA A 103 14.25 -0.17 -26.64
N ASP A 104 13.89 1.05 -27.06
CA ASP A 104 13.33 2.07 -26.16
C ASP A 104 12.04 1.58 -25.48
N TRP A 105 11.11 1.02 -26.27
CA TRP A 105 9.87 0.45 -25.69
C TRP A 105 10.15 -0.76 -24.80
N THR A 106 11.21 -1.50 -25.05
CA THR A 106 11.59 -2.64 -24.19
C THR A 106 12.02 -2.15 -22.82
N GLY A 107 12.92 -1.15 -22.75
CA GLY A 107 13.34 -0.55 -21.49
C GLY A 107 12.17 0.02 -20.68
N GLN A 108 11.25 0.75 -21.35
CA GLN A 108 10.07 1.29 -20.70
C GLN A 108 9.14 0.18 -20.19
N THR A 109 8.96 -0.89 -20.96
CA THR A 109 8.14 -2.05 -20.57
C THR A 109 8.72 -2.74 -19.34
N GLU A 110 10.04 -2.91 -19.27
CA GLU A 110 10.72 -3.52 -18.13
C GLU A 110 10.60 -2.67 -16.86
N ALA A 111 10.80 -1.35 -16.98
CA ALA A 111 10.61 -0.43 -15.86
C ALA A 111 9.17 -0.48 -15.34
N GLN A 112 8.18 -0.44 -16.22
CA GLN A 112 6.76 -0.51 -15.84
C GLN A 112 6.40 -1.87 -15.22
N GLN A 113 7.00 -2.97 -15.68
CA GLN A 113 6.82 -4.29 -15.04
C GLN A 113 7.34 -4.32 -13.60
N GLN A 114 8.45 -3.65 -13.33
CA GLN A 114 8.99 -3.54 -11.98
C GLN A 114 8.07 -2.71 -11.08
N ALA A 115 7.53 -1.59 -11.59
CA ALA A 115 6.55 -0.78 -10.87
C ALA A 115 5.28 -1.59 -10.53
N VAL A 116 4.73 -2.34 -11.48
CA VAL A 116 3.58 -3.23 -11.23
C VAL A 116 3.89 -4.25 -10.14
N LYS A 117 5.06 -4.90 -10.17
CA LYS A 117 5.47 -5.86 -9.13
C LYS A 117 5.61 -5.21 -7.76
N ALA A 118 6.15 -4.01 -7.68
CA ALA A 118 6.27 -3.26 -6.42
C ALA A 118 4.89 -2.92 -5.83
N LEU A 119 3.95 -2.43 -6.66
CA LEU A 119 2.58 -2.15 -6.24
C LEU A 119 1.84 -3.41 -5.79
N GLU A 120 2.02 -4.54 -6.49
CA GLU A 120 1.45 -5.83 -6.06
C GLU A 120 1.98 -6.28 -4.71
N GLN A 121 3.27 -6.09 -4.47
CA GLN A 121 3.88 -6.44 -3.19
C GLN A 121 3.39 -5.52 -2.08
N ALA A 122 3.33 -4.21 -2.31
CA ALA A 122 2.79 -3.24 -1.36
C ALA A 122 1.32 -3.54 -1.02
N GLY A 123 0.50 -3.84 -2.03
CA GLY A 123 -0.90 -4.22 -1.84
C GLY A 123 -1.07 -5.49 -0.99
N ARG A 124 -0.23 -6.52 -1.21
CA ARG A 124 -0.24 -7.75 -0.38
C ARG A 124 0.18 -7.47 1.06
N GLN A 125 1.22 -6.67 1.27
CA GLN A 125 1.68 -6.31 2.61
C GLN A 125 0.61 -5.52 3.38
N LEU A 126 -0.04 -4.57 2.72
CA LEU A 126 -1.10 -3.78 3.31
C LEU A 126 -2.32 -4.66 3.66
N ALA A 127 -2.73 -5.55 2.77
CA ALA A 127 -3.81 -6.50 3.05
C ALA A 127 -3.52 -7.40 4.26
N SER A 128 -2.28 -7.91 4.36
CA SER A 128 -1.84 -8.71 5.51
C SER A 128 -1.86 -7.92 6.82
N ALA A 129 -1.39 -6.65 6.78
CA ALA A 129 -1.38 -5.78 7.96
C ALA A 129 -2.80 -5.43 8.43
N ILE A 130 -3.73 -5.18 7.50
CA ILE A 130 -5.15 -4.94 7.82
C ILE A 130 -5.76 -6.18 8.48
N HIS A 131 -5.56 -7.36 7.91
CA HIS A 131 -6.09 -8.61 8.47
C HIS A 131 -5.54 -8.90 9.88
N GLU A 132 -4.25 -8.67 10.09
CA GLU A 132 -3.63 -8.81 11.41
C GLU A 132 -4.22 -7.81 12.42
N ALA A 133 -4.41 -6.55 12.02
CA ALA A 133 -5.04 -5.53 12.85
C ALA A 133 -6.48 -5.89 13.21
N GLU A 134 -7.27 -6.38 12.26
CA GLU A 134 -8.66 -6.85 12.49
C GLU A 134 -8.71 -8.00 13.50
N THR A 135 -7.81 -8.98 13.36
CA THR A 135 -7.72 -10.12 14.26
C THR A 135 -7.35 -9.70 15.67
N ARG A 136 -6.38 -8.81 15.81
CA ARG A 136 -5.96 -8.28 17.12
C ARG A 136 -7.05 -7.44 17.77
N MET A 137 -7.74 -6.60 17.00
CA MET A 137 -8.88 -5.82 17.49
C MET A 137 -9.98 -6.73 18.02
N ALA A 138 -10.37 -7.79 17.31
CA ALA A 138 -11.37 -8.74 17.75
C ALA A 138 -10.97 -9.43 19.07
N ALA A 139 -9.70 -9.82 19.21
CA ALA A 139 -9.17 -10.41 20.44
C ALA A 139 -9.22 -9.42 21.62
N LEU A 140 -8.82 -8.18 21.44
CA LEU A 140 -8.88 -7.13 22.46
C LEU A 140 -10.30 -6.86 22.93
N LEU A 141 -11.24 -6.69 22.00
CA LEU A 141 -12.65 -6.48 22.34
C LEU A 141 -13.25 -7.66 23.09
N SER A 142 -12.89 -8.91 22.75
CA SER A 142 -13.33 -10.10 23.45
C SER A 142 -12.81 -10.13 24.89
N ARG A 143 -11.51 -9.86 25.09
CA ARG A 143 -10.91 -9.82 26.43
C ARG A 143 -11.46 -8.71 27.29
N HIS A 144 -11.68 -7.55 26.73
CA HIS A 144 -12.31 -6.45 27.44
C HIS A 144 -13.73 -6.79 27.89
N LYS A 145 -14.55 -7.38 27.01
CA LYS A 145 -15.92 -7.85 27.39
C LYS A 145 -15.87 -8.86 28.53
N ALA A 146 -14.91 -9.78 28.51
CA ALA A 146 -14.72 -10.75 29.58
C ALA A 146 -14.33 -10.09 30.92
N ALA A 147 -13.42 -9.11 30.87
CA ALA A 147 -13.00 -8.35 32.05
C ALA A 147 -14.15 -7.52 32.66
N VAL A 148 -14.96 -6.86 31.83
CA VAL A 148 -16.15 -6.12 32.29
C VAL A 148 -17.17 -7.06 32.91
N ALA A 149 -17.41 -8.23 32.34
CA ALA A 149 -18.30 -9.23 32.89
C ALA A 149 -17.80 -9.73 34.28
N ALA A 150 -16.51 -10.02 34.40
CA ALA A 150 -15.90 -10.43 35.67
C ALA A 150 -16.03 -9.33 36.73
N ALA A 151 -15.80 -8.07 36.40
CA ALA A 151 -15.94 -6.94 37.29
C ALA A 151 -17.40 -6.75 37.78
N ARG A 152 -18.38 -6.98 36.90
CA ARG A 152 -19.81 -6.93 37.28
C ARG A 152 -20.18 -8.05 38.26
N VAL A 153 -19.70 -9.27 38.03
CA VAL A 153 -19.96 -10.39 38.96
C VAL A 153 -19.35 -10.10 40.34
N GLU A 154 -18.10 -9.60 40.37
CA GLU A 154 -17.43 -9.21 41.61
C GLU A 154 -18.22 -8.11 42.38
N GLY A 155 -18.71 -7.09 41.67
CA GLY A 155 -19.52 -6.02 42.23
C GLY A 155 -20.83 -6.54 42.81
N ILE A 156 -21.48 -7.53 42.20
CA ILE A 156 -22.69 -8.17 42.71
C ILE A 156 -22.38 -8.96 44.00
N LEU A 157 -21.28 -9.73 44.01
CA LEU A 157 -20.87 -10.51 45.19
C LEU A 157 -20.57 -9.58 46.39
N GLN A 158 -19.88 -8.47 46.15
CA GLN A 158 -19.64 -7.45 47.19
C GLN A 158 -20.92 -6.84 47.73
N GLN A 159 -21.93 -6.57 46.89
CA GLN A 159 -23.26 -6.06 47.33
C GLN A 159 -24.07 -7.09 48.13
N MET A 160 -23.83 -8.38 47.89
CA MET A 160 -24.49 -9.45 48.65
C MET A 160 -23.89 -9.70 50.04
N GLY A 161 -22.89 -8.92 50.46
CA GLY A 161 -22.31 -8.96 51.81
C GLY A 161 -21.32 -10.10 52.06
N GLU A 162 -20.86 -10.76 51.04
CA GLU A 162 -19.71 -11.65 51.13
C GLU A 162 -18.45 -10.79 51.19
N THR A 163 -17.92 -10.58 52.42
CA THR A 163 -16.65 -9.90 52.68
C THR A 163 -15.50 -10.76 52.18
N THR A 164 -15.31 -10.82 50.92
CA THR A 164 -14.13 -11.47 50.34
C THR A 164 -13.17 -10.35 49.88
N ASP A 165 -11.95 -10.39 50.33
CA ASP A 165 -10.89 -9.53 49.83
C ASP A 165 -10.88 -9.54 48.32
N PRO A 166 -10.67 -8.39 47.63
CA PRO A 166 -10.76 -8.36 46.16
C PRO A 166 -9.87 -9.44 45.56
N HIS A 167 -10.54 -10.40 44.89
CA HIS A 167 -9.93 -11.63 44.41
C HIS A 167 -8.68 -11.27 43.55
N PRO A 168 -7.53 -11.89 43.78
CA PRO A 168 -6.29 -11.60 43.01
C PRO A 168 -6.48 -11.64 41.49
N GLY A 169 -7.51 -12.37 41.03
CA GLY A 169 -7.91 -12.43 39.62
C GLY A 169 -8.49 -11.12 39.07
N TYR A 170 -9.24 -10.32 39.88
CA TYR A 170 -9.80 -9.03 39.43
C TYR A 170 -8.71 -8.00 39.17
N LYS A 171 -7.79 -7.79 40.15
CA LYS A 171 -6.64 -6.90 39.98
C LYS A 171 -5.77 -7.29 38.80
N ARG A 172 -5.60 -8.61 38.59
CA ARG A 172 -4.83 -9.12 37.45
C ARG A 172 -5.54 -8.91 36.11
N ALA A 173 -6.87 -9.08 36.08
CA ALA A 173 -7.68 -8.78 34.89
C ALA A 173 -7.70 -7.29 34.56
N GLU A 174 -7.84 -6.41 35.57
CA GLU A 174 -7.78 -4.95 35.39
C GLU A 174 -6.42 -4.49 34.86
N LEU A 175 -5.32 -4.95 35.48
CA LEU A 175 -3.96 -4.67 35.01
C LEU A 175 -3.70 -5.22 33.61
N SER A 176 -4.29 -6.39 33.26
CA SER A 176 -4.11 -6.95 31.91
C SER A 176 -4.88 -6.13 30.86
N VAL A 177 -6.05 -5.59 31.18
CA VAL A 177 -6.82 -4.72 30.28
C VAL A 177 -6.08 -3.39 30.06
N ASP A 178 -5.58 -2.77 31.16
CA ASP A 178 -4.83 -1.52 31.07
C ASP A 178 -3.54 -1.69 30.26
N ALA A 179 -2.83 -2.81 30.46
CA ALA A 179 -1.61 -3.13 29.69
C ALA A 179 -1.92 -3.39 28.22
N GLU A 180 -3.02 -4.09 27.91
CA GLU A 180 -3.43 -4.36 26.53
C GLU A 180 -3.99 -3.13 25.83
N GLU A 181 -4.66 -2.24 26.55
CA GLU A 181 -5.12 -0.93 26.04
C GLU A 181 -3.92 -0.03 25.68
N ALA A 182 -2.92 0.04 26.57
CA ALA A 182 -1.68 0.76 26.31
C ALA A 182 -0.93 0.13 25.10
N TRP A 183 -0.92 -1.21 25.01
CA TRP A 183 -0.30 -1.91 23.90
C TRP A 183 -1.08 -1.69 22.58
N ALA A 184 -2.43 -1.70 22.60
CA ALA A 184 -3.26 -1.39 21.43
C ALA A 184 -3.02 0.03 20.93
N LYS A 185 -2.92 1.03 21.82
CA LYS A 185 -2.57 2.40 21.48
C LYS A 185 -1.19 2.47 20.84
N ALA A 186 -0.18 1.83 21.44
CA ALA A 186 1.17 1.77 20.90
C ALA A 186 1.21 1.04 19.54
N LEU A 187 0.40 0.01 19.33
CA LEU A 187 0.30 -0.70 18.07
C LEU A 187 -0.31 0.18 16.97
N VAL A 188 -1.39 0.91 17.26
CA VAL A 188 -2.01 1.86 16.33
C VAL A 188 -1.00 2.94 15.94
N GLU A 189 -0.32 3.54 16.92
CA GLU A 189 0.71 4.56 16.66
C GLU A 189 1.87 3.99 15.84
N THR A 190 2.37 2.81 16.21
CA THR A 190 3.52 2.19 15.53
C THR A 190 3.15 1.70 14.13
N SER A 191 1.95 1.11 13.95
CA SER A 191 1.51 0.61 12.64
C SER A 191 1.14 1.75 11.71
N ALA A 192 0.45 2.78 12.18
CA ALA A 192 0.18 3.98 11.39
C ALA A 192 1.47 4.67 10.96
N ALA A 193 2.40 4.90 11.90
CA ALA A 193 3.72 5.46 11.59
C ALA A 193 4.54 4.55 10.66
N SER A 194 4.45 3.23 10.77
CA SER A 194 5.17 2.30 9.91
C SER A 194 4.59 2.24 8.49
N VAL A 195 3.27 2.27 8.35
CA VAL A 195 2.57 2.33 7.04
C VAL A 195 2.89 3.67 6.36
N GLU A 196 2.78 4.78 7.09
CA GLU A 196 3.09 6.10 6.56
C GLU A 196 4.58 6.24 6.21
N LYS A 197 5.49 5.68 7.01
CA LYS A 197 6.92 5.64 6.72
C LYS A 197 7.22 4.80 5.47
N ARG A 198 6.53 3.68 5.25
CA ARG A 198 6.68 2.85 4.06
C ARG A 198 6.10 3.53 2.82
N LEU A 199 4.93 4.19 2.93
CA LEU A 199 4.35 5.00 1.86
C LEU A 199 5.28 6.14 1.47
N ARG A 200 5.78 6.92 2.43
CA ARG A 200 6.75 8.00 2.18
C ARG A 200 8.11 7.49 1.67
N ALA A 201 8.49 6.24 1.95
CA ALA A 201 9.69 5.63 1.39
C ALA A 201 9.47 5.21 -0.07
N LEU A 202 8.28 4.72 -0.42
CA LEU A 202 7.89 4.43 -1.80
C LEU A 202 7.80 5.72 -2.63
N GLU A 203 7.12 6.75 -2.13
CA GLU A 203 7.04 8.07 -2.78
C GLU A 203 8.42 8.70 -3.00
N ARG A 204 9.32 8.60 -2.01
CA ARG A 204 10.71 9.07 -2.15
C ARG A 204 11.52 8.24 -3.13
N GLY A 205 11.35 6.93 -3.15
CA GLY A 205 11.99 6.04 -4.10
C GLY A 205 11.60 6.38 -5.54
N GLU A 206 10.32 6.62 -5.80
CA GLU A 206 9.83 7.05 -7.11
C GLU A 206 10.36 8.44 -7.51
N GLN A 207 10.43 9.38 -6.55
CA GLN A 207 11.02 10.70 -6.80
C GLN A 207 12.51 10.63 -7.07
N GLU A 208 13.27 9.82 -6.33
CA GLU A 208 14.70 9.60 -6.57
C GLU A 208 14.95 8.92 -7.91
N GLU A 209 14.17 7.92 -8.29
CA GLU A 209 14.27 7.29 -9.61
C GLU A 209 13.93 8.25 -10.76
N GLU A 210 12.96 9.14 -10.57
CA GLU A 210 12.62 10.18 -11.56
C GLU A 210 13.72 11.22 -11.66
N ILE A 211 14.30 11.65 -10.54
CA ILE A 211 15.45 12.58 -10.51
C ILE A 211 16.68 11.94 -11.19
N GLU A 212 16.97 10.67 -10.91
CA GLU A 212 18.04 9.94 -11.53
C GLU A 212 17.83 9.76 -13.04
N ARG A 213 16.60 9.51 -13.48
CA ARG A 213 16.24 9.47 -14.91
C ARG A 213 16.48 10.82 -15.59
N ARG A 214 16.05 11.92 -14.97
CA ARG A 214 16.27 13.27 -15.47
C ARG A 214 17.75 13.65 -15.49
N LEU A 215 18.51 13.26 -14.49
CA LEU A 215 19.96 13.45 -14.43
C LEU A 215 20.69 12.69 -15.53
N ARG A 216 20.31 11.44 -15.80
CA ARG A 216 20.85 10.65 -16.93
C ARG A 216 20.54 11.32 -18.27
N ALA A 217 19.29 11.74 -18.48
CA ALA A 217 18.90 12.42 -19.71
C ALA A 217 19.62 13.77 -19.92
N ILE A 218 19.96 14.49 -18.85
CA ILE A 218 20.76 15.72 -18.91
C ILE A 218 22.23 15.39 -19.22
N ARG A 219 22.80 14.35 -18.60
CA ARG A 219 24.18 13.90 -18.89
C ARG A 219 24.34 13.42 -20.32
N GLU A 220 23.38 12.68 -20.87
CA GLU A 220 23.37 12.27 -22.28
C GLU A 220 23.29 13.47 -23.22
N LYS A 221 22.51 14.49 -22.88
CA LYS A 221 22.47 15.74 -23.67
C LYS A 221 23.72 16.59 -23.58
N MET A 222 24.46 16.54 -22.48
CA MET A 222 25.69 17.31 -22.26
C MET A 222 26.96 16.54 -22.65
N GLY A 223 26.91 15.22 -22.80
CA GLY A 223 28.02 14.38 -23.19
C GLY A 223 28.07 14.04 -24.69
N GLY A 224 27.25 14.67 -25.51
CA GLY A 224 27.15 14.51 -26.95
C GLY A 224 27.79 15.69 -27.73
N ASP A 225 28.99 16.12 -27.34
CA ASP A 225 29.90 16.93 -28.14
C ASP A 225 31.24 16.22 -28.24
#